data_372d0381c97e9253e6d7561051b2cd14
#
_entry.id   372d0381c97e9253e6d7561051b2cd14
#
_cell.length_a   1.000
_cell.length_b   1.000
_cell.length_c   1.000
_cell.angle_alpha   90.00
_cell.angle_beta   90.00
_cell.angle_gamma   90.00
#
_symmetry.space_group_name_H-M   'P 1'
#
loop_
_entity.id
_entity.type
_entity.pdbx_description
1 polymer ?
#
loop_
_entity_poly.entity_id
_entity_poly.type
_entity_poly.pdbx_seq_one_letter_code
_entity_poly.pdbx_strand_id
1 'polypeptide(L)'
;KSTLMKIIAGVEKSYRGEVVWAPGYSVGYLEQEPQMDPDKTVIEVVQEGVQEVMDVLNEYNEISLKFMEPMDDDQMNALIERQGELSEKIEHLGGWEIDAKLERAMDALNCPPPDAKISTLSGGERRRVALCRLLLREPDVLLLDEPTNHLDTESIQWLEAHLRQYKGTVIAVTH
;
A
#
# COMPACT_ATOMS: atom_id res chain seq x y z
N LYS A 1 -19.99 1.10 -16.60
CA LYS A 1 -18.85 1.91 -16.11
C LYS A 1 -17.79 1.02 -15.48
N SER A 2 -18.15 0.13 -14.55
CA SER A 2 -17.22 -0.82 -13.89
C SER A 2 -16.49 -1.74 -14.86
N THR A 3 -17.15 -2.17 -15.95
CA THR A 3 -16.53 -3.00 -17.00
C THR A 3 -15.35 -2.28 -17.67
N LEU A 4 -15.50 -0.98 -17.96
CA LEU A 4 -14.42 -0.17 -18.54
C LEU A 4 -13.22 -0.08 -17.58
N MET A 5 -13.47 0.11 -16.29
CA MET A 5 -12.42 0.12 -15.27
C MET A 5 -11.65 -1.21 -15.21
N LYS A 6 -12.36 -2.34 -15.27
CA LYS A 6 -11.77 -3.67 -15.33
C LYS A 6 -10.92 -3.90 -16.57
N ILE A 7 -11.34 -3.38 -17.71
CA ILE A 7 -10.59 -3.43 -18.97
C ILE A 7 -9.30 -2.60 -18.82
N ILE A 8 -9.40 -1.38 -18.34
CA ILE A 8 -8.25 -0.49 -18.13
C ILE A 8 -7.28 -1.09 -17.11
N ALA A 9 -7.78 -1.72 -16.05
CA ALA A 9 -6.97 -2.41 -15.04
C ALA A 9 -6.34 -3.73 -15.52
N GLY A 10 -6.73 -4.23 -16.70
CA GLY A 10 -6.27 -5.52 -17.23
C GLY A 10 -6.92 -6.75 -16.58
N VAL A 11 -7.97 -6.56 -15.80
CA VAL A 11 -8.75 -7.63 -15.16
C VAL A 11 -9.69 -8.30 -16.15
N GLU A 12 -10.37 -7.50 -16.98
CA GLU A 12 -11.24 -7.99 -18.05
C GLU A 12 -10.47 -8.04 -19.36
N LYS A 13 -10.40 -9.21 -19.97
CA LYS A 13 -9.65 -9.46 -21.22
C LYS A 13 -10.55 -9.71 -22.43
N SER A 14 -11.86 -9.86 -22.21
CA SER A 14 -12.82 -10.15 -23.28
C SER A 14 -13.44 -8.86 -23.81
N TYR A 15 -12.68 -8.12 -24.64
CA TYR A 15 -13.16 -6.88 -25.26
C TYR A 15 -12.54 -6.71 -26.66
N ARG A 16 -13.11 -5.79 -27.45
CA ARG A 16 -12.56 -5.37 -28.74
C ARG A 16 -11.82 -4.05 -28.58
N GLY A 17 -10.59 -4.00 -28.99
CA GLY A 17 -9.73 -2.82 -28.88
C GLY A 17 -8.42 -3.14 -28.18
N GLU A 18 -7.69 -2.11 -27.84
CA GLU A 18 -6.39 -2.21 -27.19
C GLU A 18 -6.27 -1.20 -26.06
N VAL A 19 -5.68 -1.61 -24.95
CA VAL A 19 -5.27 -0.71 -23.86
C VAL A 19 -3.75 -0.69 -23.87
N VAL A 20 -3.17 0.46 -24.13
CA VAL A 20 -1.72 0.66 -24.15
C VAL A 20 -1.34 1.58 -22.99
N TRP A 21 -0.44 1.09 -22.16
CA TRP A 21 0.18 1.87 -21.10
C TRP A 21 1.56 2.34 -21.50
N ALA A 22 1.91 3.55 -21.13
CA ALA A 22 3.28 3.98 -21.26
C ALA A 22 4.20 3.12 -20.38
N PRO A 23 5.41 2.74 -20.83
CA PRO A 23 6.34 1.93 -20.06
C PRO A 23 6.68 2.58 -18.71
N GLY A 24 6.72 1.76 -17.65
CA GLY A 24 7.16 2.20 -16.33
C GLY A 24 6.06 2.80 -15.44
N TYR A 25 4.82 2.91 -15.92
CA TYR A 25 3.69 3.36 -15.09
C TYR A 25 3.09 2.20 -14.30
N SER A 26 2.86 2.44 -13.00
CA SER A 26 2.13 1.53 -12.13
C SER A 26 0.64 1.87 -12.11
N VAL A 27 -0.19 0.84 -12.11
CA VAL A 27 -1.66 0.96 -12.08
C VAL A 27 -2.18 0.25 -10.84
N GLY A 28 -2.95 0.96 -10.03
CA GLY A 28 -3.68 0.40 -8.91
C GLY A 28 -5.18 0.42 -9.16
N TYR A 29 -5.85 -0.68 -8.85
CA TYR A 29 -7.29 -0.83 -9.00
C TYR A 29 -7.94 -1.30 -7.71
N LEU A 30 -8.98 -0.59 -7.27
CA LEU A 30 -9.81 -1.02 -6.14
C LEU A 30 -10.88 -1.99 -6.64
N GLU A 31 -10.69 -3.27 -6.37
CA GLU A 31 -11.64 -4.32 -6.70
C GLU A 31 -12.91 -4.23 -5.83
N GLN A 32 -14.05 -4.71 -6.35
CA GLN A 32 -15.27 -4.83 -5.55
C GLN A 32 -15.13 -5.83 -4.42
N GLU A 33 -14.47 -6.96 -4.70
CA GLU A 33 -14.14 -7.99 -3.72
C GLU A 33 -12.62 -8.15 -3.66
N PRO A 34 -11.94 -7.34 -2.84
CA PRO A 34 -10.48 -7.36 -2.78
C PRO A 34 -9.95 -8.70 -2.30
N GLN A 35 -8.92 -9.20 -2.99
CA GLN A 35 -8.23 -10.42 -2.59
C GLN A 35 -7.20 -10.10 -1.50
N MET A 36 -7.34 -10.78 -0.38
CA MET A 36 -6.44 -10.66 0.77
C MET A 36 -6.29 -12.03 1.41
N ASP A 37 -5.11 -12.31 1.95
CA ASP A 37 -4.84 -13.53 2.68
C ASP A 37 -5.68 -13.55 3.98
N PRO A 38 -6.59 -14.53 4.16
CA PRO A 38 -7.46 -14.59 5.33
C PRO A 38 -6.72 -14.83 6.65
N ASP A 39 -5.52 -15.36 6.60
CA ASP A 39 -4.71 -15.66 7.79
C ASP A 39 -3.88 -14.48 8.27
N LYS A 40 -3.72 -13.45 7.44
CA LYS A 40 -3.04 -12.20 7.81
C LYS A 40 -3.90 -11.31 8.69
N THR A 41 -3.22 -10.44 9.43
CA THR A 41 -3.85 -9.33 10.18
C THR A 41 -4.04 -8.10 9.29
N VAL A 42 -4.86 -7.16 9.75
CA VAL A 42 -5.09 -5.88 9.06
C VAL A 42 -3.79 -5.15 8.80
N ILE A 43 -2.92 -5.03 9.82
CA ILE A 43 -1.64 -4.32 9.66
C ILE A 43 -0.72 -5.01 8.65
N GLU A 44 -0.66 -6.33 8.62
CA GLU A 44 0.15 -7.07 7.65
C GLU A 44 -0.32 -6.82 6.22
N VAL A 45 -1.63 -6.75 5.99
CA VAL A 45 -2.17 -6.42 4.67
C VAL A 45 -1.91 -4.97 4.28
N VAL A 46 -2.08 -4.02 5.19
CA VAL A 46 -1.80 -2.60 4.94
C VAL A 46 -0.32 -2.37 4.63
N GLN A 47 0.58 -3.07 5.31
CA GLN A 47 2.02 -3.02 5.06
C GLN A 47 2.41 -3.50 3.65
N GLU A 48 1.61 -4.35 3.02
CA GLU A 48 1.83 -4.74 1.60
C GLU A 48 1.82 -3.54 0.65
N GLY A 49 1.10 -2.47 0.99
CA GLY A 49 1.10 -1.23 0.22
C GLY A 49 2.42 -0.48 0.25
N VAL A 50 3.25 -0.71 1.24
CA VAL A 50 4.58 -0.10 1.45
C VAL A 50 5.68 -1.16 1.55
N GLN A 51 5.56 -2.23 0.78
CA GLN A 51 6.42 -3.41 0.88
C GLN A 51 7.91 -3.08 0.70
N GLU A 52 8.26 -2.19 -0.23
CA GLU A 52 9.65 -1.78 -0.44
C GLU A 52 10.25 -1.15 0.83
N VAL A 53 9.50 -0.27 1.49
CA VAL A 53 9.92 0.37 2.74
C VAL A 53 10.09 -0.68 3.84
N MET A 54 9.13 -1.60 3.95
CA MET A 54 9.18 -2.67 4.96
C MET A 54 10.38 -3.59 4.74
N ASP A 55 10.69 -3.95 3.50
CA ASP A 55 11.83 -4.80 3.16
C ASP A 55 13.16 -4.13 3.55
N VAL A 56 13.32 -2.85 3.25
CA VAL A 56 14.52 -2.08 3.59
C VAL A 56 14.67 -1.94 5.11
N LEU A 57 13.58 -1.66 5.83
CA LEU A 57 13.59 -1.58 7.30
C LEU A 57 13.93 -2.92 7.95
N ASN A 58 13.39 -4.02 7.44
CA ASN A 58 13.66 -5.35 7.95
C ASN A 58 15.14 -5.70 7.76
N GLU A 59 15.71 -5.46 6.58
CA GLU A 59 17.15 -5.68 6.33
C GLU A 59 18.02 -4.82 7.27
N TYR A 60 17.66 -3.54 7.46
CA TYR A 60 18.36 -2.65 8.39
C TYR A 60 18.36 -3.19 9.82
N ASN A 61 17.20 -3.66 10.28
CA ASN A 61 17.06 -4.23 11.63
C ASN A 61 17.83 -5.54 11.78
N GLU A 62 17.82 -6.41 10.75
CA GLU A 62 18.61 -7.65 10.74
C GLU A 62 20.12 -7.37 10.85
N ILE A 63 20.61 -6.38 10.11
CA ILE A 63 22.02 -5.96 10.20
C ILE A 63 22.32 -5.42 11.60
N SER A 64 21.44 -4.63 12.18
CA SER A 64 21.60 -4.10 13.53
C SER A 64 21.74 -5.22 14.58
N LEU A 65 21.00 -6.31 14.42
CA LEU A 65 21.12 -7.49 15.27
C LEU A 65 22.44 -8.26 15.04
N LYS A 66 22.91 -8.34 13.80
CA LYS A 66 24.17 -9.01 13.46
C LYS A 66 25.39 -8.37 14.13
N PHE A 67 25.36 -7.06 14.40
CA PHE A 67 26.46 -6.41 15.16
C PHE A 67 26.63 -6.93 16.59
N MET A 68 25.66 -7.65 17.13
CA MET A 68 25.76 -8.32 18.43
C MET A 68 26.50 -9.63 18.35
N GLU A 69 26.77 -10.16 17.16
CA GLU A 69 27.49 -11.41 16.94
C GLU A 69 28.98 -11.16 16.75
N PRO A 70 29.85 -12.12 17.17
CA PRO A 70 31.30 -12.04 16.92
C PRO A 70 31.56 -12.07 15.40
N MET A 71 32.38 -11.13 14.92
CA MET A 71 32.78 -11.07 13.50
C MET A 71 34.19 -10.49 13.36
N ASP A 72 34.83 -10.73 12.21
CA ASP A 72 36.07 -10.10 11.83
C ASP A 72 35.88 -8.64 11.34
N ASP A 73 37.00 -7.93 11.16
CA ASP A 73 36.98 -6.52 10.75
C ASP A 73 36.39 -6.33 9.34
N ASP A 74 36.63 -7.25 8.39
CA ASP A 74 36.12 -7.18 7.03
C ASP A 74 34.59 -7.35 7.01
N GLN A 75 34.05 -8.28 7.78
CA GLN A 75 32.62 -8.48 7.95
C GLN A 75 31.97 -7.26 8.62
N MET A 76 32.60 -6.70 9.64
CA MET A 76 32.13 -5.50 10.34
C MET A 76 32.05 -4.32 9.38
N ASN A 77 33.10 -4.07 8.59
CA ASN A 77 33.15 -2.96 7.64
C ASN A 77 32.07 -3.11 6.54
N ALA A 78 31.88 -4.32 6.01
CA ALA A 78 30.84 -4.59 5.02
C ALA A 78 29.43 -4.34 5.57
N LEU A 79 29.14 -4.71 6.80
CA LEU A 79 27.85 -4.45 7.45
C LEU A 79 27.64 -2.96 7.73
N ILE A 80 28.67 -2.23 8.15
CA ILE A 80 28.60 -0.77 8.36
C ILE A 80 28.27 -0.06 7.05
N GLU A 81 28.94 -0.40 5.95
CA GLU A 81 28.68 0.16 4.63
C GLU A 81 27.24 -0.11 4.18
N ARG A 82 26.80 -1.38 4.29
CA ARG A 82 25.43 -1.77 3.93
C ARG A 82 24.39 -1.08 4.79
N GLN A 83 24.62 -0.96 6.09
CA GLN A 83 23.70 -0.23 6.98
C GLN A 83 23.62 1.26 6.62
N GLY A 84 24.71 1.88 6.21
CA GLY A 84 24.74 3.25 5.70
C GLY A 84 23.86 3.44 4.47
N GLU A 85 24.03 2.57 3.45
CA GLU A 85 23.19 2.57 2.24
C GLU A 85 21.70 2.41 2.56
N LEU A 86 21.37 1.49 3.45
CA LEU A 86 19.99 1.26 3.87
C LEU A 86 19.40 2.45 4.62
N SER A 87 20.19 3.09 5.48
CA SER A 87 19.79 4.30 6.20
C SER A 87 19.44 5.44 5.25
N GLU A 88 20.26 5.69 4.24
CA GLU A 88 19.98 6.68 3.19
C GLU A 88 18.70 6.33 2.40
N LYS A 89 18.52 5.06 2.07
CA LYS A 89 17.33 4.59 1.36
C LYS A 89 16.07 4.73 2.21
N ILE A 90 16.13 4.41 3.51
CA ILE A 90 15.01 4.60 4.46
C ILE A 90 14.64 6.07 4.53
N GLU A 91 15.62 6.97 4.66
CA GLU A 91 15.40 8.42 4.68
C GLU A 91 14.71 8.90 3.40
N HIS A 92 15.22 8.46 2.23
CA HIS A 92 14.65 8.83 0.92
C HIS A 92 13.20 8.35 0.76
N LEU A 93 12.86 7.17 1.27
CA LEU A 93 11.52 6.60 1.22
C LEU A 93 10.60 7.10 2.35
N GLY A 94 11.09 7.92 3.28
CA GLY A 94 10.34 8.34 4.47
C GLY A 94 10.04 7.19 5.44
N GLY A 95 10.90 6.17 5.46
CA GLY A 95 10.66 4.92 6.18
C GLY A 95 10.72 5.05 7.70
N TRP A 96 11.44 6.04 8.24
CA TRP A 96 11.50 6.26 9.69
C TRP A 96 10.15 6.66 10.31
N GLU A 97 9.26 7.25 9.51
CA GLU A 97 7.91 7.67 9.93
C GLU A 97 6.82 6.75 9.39
N ILE A 98 7.18 5.58 8.87
CA ILE A 98 6.22 4.71 8.18
C ILE A 98 5.09 4.26 9.09
N ASP A 99 5.38 3.88 10.33
CA ASP A 99 4.37 3.41 11.27
C ASP A 99 3.32 4.49 11.54
N ALA A 100 3.75 5.74 11.75
CA ALA A 100 2.84 6.87 11.92
C ALA A 100 2.04 7.18 10.64
N LYS A 101 2.62 6.98 9.46
CA LYS A 101 1.92 7.12 8.18
C LYS A 101 0.82 6.05 8.02
N LEU A 102 1.12 4.80 8.35
CA LEU A 102 0.17 3.70 8.32
C LEU A 102 -0.98 3.93 9.30
N GLU A 103 -0.67 4.28 10.54
CA GLU A 103 -1.65 4.57 11.58
C GLU A 103 -2.62 5.69 11.16
N ARG A 104 -2.09 6.81 10.68
CA ARG A 104 -2.93 7.94 10.20
C ARG A 104 -3.86 7.55 9.06
N ALA A 105 -3.39 6.75 8.11
CA ALA A 105 -4.22 6.29 6.99
C ALA A 105 -5.30 5.31 7.45
N MET A 106 -4.97 4.39 8.35
CA MET A 106 -5.91 3.43 8.91
C MET A 106 -7.00 4.12 9.75
N ASP A 107 -6.63 5.09 10.56
CA ASP A 107 -7.57 5.88 11.37
C ASP A 107 -8.49 6.71 10.47
N ALA A 108 -7.95 7.38 9.46
CA ALA A 108 -8.71 8.21 8.53
C ALA A 108 -9.77 7.44 7.75
N LEU A 109 -9.49 6.18 7.41
CA LEU A 109 -10.44 5.29 6.73
C LEU A 109 -11.26 4.42 7.68
N ASN A 110 -11.12 4.65 8.98
CA ASN A 110 -11.80 3.88 10.02
C ASN A 110 -11.64 2.36 9.80
N CYS A 111 -10.40 1.94 9.58
CA CYS A 111 -10.05 0.54 9.41
C CYS A 111 -10.28 -0.25 10.71
N PRO A 112 -10.53 -1.57 10.63
CA PRO A 112 -10.58 -2.44 11.80
C PRO A 112 -9.25 -2.41 12.59
N PRO A 113 -9.26 -2.92 13.84
CA PRO A 113 -8.04 -2.99 14.66
C PRO A 113 -6.87 -3.66 13.92
N PRO A 114 -5.64 -3.17 14.08
CA PRO A 114 -4.47 -3.67 13.34
C PRO A 114 -4.21 -5.17 13.50
N ASP A 115 -4.53 -5.72 14.66
CA ASP A 115 -4.36 -7.14 15.03
C ASP A 115 -5.53 -8.04 14.63
N ALA A 116 -6.63 -7.48 14.12
CA ALA A 116 -7.77 -8.24 13.65
C ALA A 116 -7.41 -9.09 12.42
N LYS A 117 -7.86 -10.33 12.39
CA LYS A 117 -7.64 -11.22 11.24
C LYS A 117 -8.58 -10.89 10.09
N ILE A 118 -8.08 -10.93 8.87
CA ILE A 118 -8.85 -10.66 7.65
C ILE A 118 -10.07 -11.60 7.53
N SER A 119 -9.92 -12.86 7.94
CA SER A 119 -11.02 -13.84 7.93
C SER A 119 -12.23 -13.44 8.78
N THR A 120 -12.04 -12.59 9.79
CA THR A 120 -13.11 -12.14 10.70
C THR A 120 -13.82 -10.88 10.24
N LEU A 121 -13.34 -10.22 9.20
CA LEU A 121 -13.85 -8.94 8.74
C LEU A 121 -15.08 -9.10 7.85
N SER A 122 -15.99 -8.13 7.96
CA SER A 122 -17.08 -7.94 7.00
C SER A 122 -16.56 -7.51 5.63
N GLY A 123 -17.40 -7.63 4.59
CA GLY A 123 -17.04 -7.18 3.24
C GLY A 123 -16.67 -5.68 3.19
N GLY A 124 -17.41 -4.84 3.91
CA GLY A 124 -17.12 -3.40 3.99
C GLY A 124 -15.79 -3.10 4.69
N GLU A 125 -15.49 -3.80 5.78
CA GLU A 125 -14.22 -3.68 6.49
C GLU A 125 -13.04 -4.11 5.62
N ARG A 126 -13.15 -5.25 4.91
CA ARG A 126 -12.12 -5.68 3.95
C ARG A 126 -11.89 -4.65 2.86
N ARG A 127 -12.96 -4.03 2.36
CA ARG A 127 -12.85 -3.00 1.33
C ARG A 127 -12.13 -1.75 1.84
N ARG A 128 -12.37 -1.31 3.08
CA ARG A 128 -11.63 -0.20 3.69
C ARG A 128 -10.14 -0.51 3.84
N VAL A 129 -9.80 -1.72 4.29
CA VAL A 129 -8.41 -2.18 4.38
C VAL A 129 -7.73 -2.21 3.01
N ALA A 130 -8.41 -2.71 1.98
CA ALA A 130 -7.91 -2.74 0.61
C ALA A 130 -7.70 -1.33 0.04
N LEU A 131 -8.62 -0.41 0.30
CA LEU A 131 -8.48 1.00 -0.10
C LEU A 131 -7.26 1.63 0.59
N CYS A 132 -7.09 1.41 1.89
CA CYS A 132 -5.94 1.89 2.65
C CYS A 132 -4.62 1.39 2.04
N ARG A 133 -4.50 0.09 1.79
CA ARG A 133 -3.35 -0.53 1.14
C ARG A 133 -3.05 0.09 -0.23
N LEU A 134 -4.09 0.28 -1.04
CA LEU A 134 -3.95 0.84 -2.37
C LEU A 134 -3.48 2.29 -2.36
N LEU A 135 -4.04 3.14 -1.50
CA LEU A 135 -3.64 4.54 -1.37
C LEU A 135 -2.20 4.69 -0.87
N LEU A 136 -1.77 3.82 0.03
CA LEU A 136 -0.39 3.80 0.54
C LEU A 136 0.63 3.37 -0.51
N ARG A 137 0.22 2.54 -1.48
CA ARG A 137 1.07 2.13 -2.60
C ARG A 137 1.42 3.29 -3.52
N GLU A 138 0.58 4.31 -3.60
CA GLU A 138 0.75 5.50 -4.44
C GLU A 138 1.05 5.17 -5.91
N PRO A 139 0.21 4.34 -6.61
CA PRO A 139 0.43 4.02 -8.02
C PRO A 139 0.33 5.28 -8.89
N ASP A 140 0.98 5.25 -10.07
CA ASP A 140 0.94 6.37 -11.01
C ASP A 140 -0.47 6.61 -11.55
N VAL A 141 -1.24 5.54 -11.71
CA VAL A 141 -2.66 5.59 -12.11
C VAL A 141 -3.48 4.85 -11.08
N LEU A 142 -4.45 5.53 -10.50
CA LEU A 142 -5.35 5.02 -9.49
C LEU A 142 -6.76 4.89 -10.06
N LEU A 143 -7.27 3.66 -10.11
CA LEU A 143 -8.59 3.33 -10.61
C LEU A 143 -9.50 2.97 -9.43
N LEU A 144 -10.54 3.78 -9.20
CA LEU A 144 -11.46 3.63 -8.09
C LEU A 144 -12.90 3.44 -8.59
N ASP A 145 -13.48 2.28 -8.32
CA ASP A 145 -14.87 1.99 -8.62
C ASP A 145 -15.70 2.10 -7.35
N GLU A 146 -16.56 3.11 -7.27
CA GLU A 146 -17.40 3.40 -6.09
C GLU A 146 -16.57 3.49 -4.78
N PRO A 147 -15.52 4.33 -4.72
CA PRO A 147 -14.57 4.32 -3.60
C PRO A 147 -15.20 4.77 -2.27
N THR A 148 -16.31 5.50 -2.31
CA THR A 148 -17.01 6.02 -1.12
C THR A 148 -17.97 5.02 -0.49
N ASN A 149 -18.26 3.89 -1.15
CA ASN A 149 -19.10 2.85 -0.58
C ASN A 149 -18.46 2.28 0.69
N HIS A 150 -19.27 2.10 1.72
CA HIS A 150 -18.89 1.63 3.05
C HIS A 150 -17.98 2.57 3.86
N LEU A 151 -17.88 3.85 3.44
CA LEU A 151 -17.19 4.89 4.19
C LEU A 151 -18.20 5.79 4.91
N ASP A 152 -17.82 6.25 6.10
CA ASP A 152 -18.52 7.31 6.81
C ASP A 152 -18.16 8.70 6.23
N THR A 153 -18.87 9.73 6.70
CA THR A 153 -18.70 11.09 6.18
C THR A 153 -17.28 11.63 6.37
N GLU A 154 -16.65 11.34 7.50
CA GLU A 154 -15.29 11.82 7.80
C GLU A 154 -14.26 11.15 6.89
N SER A 155 -14.38 9.83 6.69
CA SER A 155 -13.53 9.08 5.77
C SER A 155 -13.69 9.55 4.33
N ILE A 156 -14.91 9.87 3.89
CA ILE A 156 -15.17 10.43 2.55
C ILE A 156 -14.47 11.79 2.38
N GLN A 157 -14.59 12.68 3.35
CA GLN A 157 -13.94 14.00 3.31
C GLN A 157 -12.41 13.88 3.26
N TRP A 158 -11.86 12.99 4.06
CA TRP A 158 -10.43 12.71 4.04
C TRP A 158 -9.98 12.13 2.68
N LEU A 159 -10.73 11.17 2.13
CA LEU A 159 -10.43 10.58 0.82
C LEU A 159 -10.48 11.62 -0.28
N GLU A 160 -11.49 12.48 -0.31
CA GLU A 160 -11.58 13.57 -1.29
C GLU A 160 -10.38 14.52 -1.19
N ALA A 161 -9.99 14.92 0.01
CA ALA A 161 -8.84 15.77 0.23
C ALA A 161 -7.54 15.08 -0.22
N HIS A 162 -7.38 13.80 0.08
CA HIS A 162 -6.25 12.99 -0.34
C HIS A 162 -6.13 12.89 -1.86
N LEU A 163 -7.25 12.61 -2.55
CA LEU A 163 -7.29 12.50 -4.01
C LEU A 163 -7.05 13.82 -4.73
N ARG A 164 -7.44 14.96 -4.13
CA ARG A 164 -7.15 16.30 -4.70
C ARG A 164 -5.65 16.61 -4.70
N GLN A 165 -4.89 16.05 -3.75
CA GLN A 165 -3.44 16.24 -3.62
C GLN A 165 -2.65 15.09 -4.23
N TYR A 166 -3.34 14.10 -4.80
CA TYR A 166 -2.70 12.92 -5.38
C TYR A 166 -1.81 13.31 -6.55
N LYS A 167 -0.56 12.85 -6.55
CA LYS A 167 0.43 13.22 -7.58
C LYS A 167 0.24 12.50 -8.90
N GLY A 168 -0.42 11.35 -8.88
CA GLY A 168 -0.71 10.55 -10.08
C GLY A 168 -2.04 10.91 -10.71
N THR A 169 -2.46 10.09 -11.68
CA THR A 169 -3.77 10.19 -12.34
C THR A 169 -4.81 9.39 -11.56
N VAL A 170 -5.94 9.99 -11.26
CA VAL A 170 -7.07 9.34 -10.60
C VAL A 170 -8.25 9.23 -11.57
N ILE A 171 -8.74 8.02 -11.76
CA ILE A 171 -9.97 7.75 -12.49
C ILE A 171 -10.96 7.10 -11.52
N ALA A 172 -12.04 7.79 -11.22
CA ALA A 172 -13.05 7.32 -10.28
C ALA A 172 -14.43 7.21 -10.97
N VAL A 173 -15.13 6.12 -10.66
CA VAL A 173 -16.54 5.96 -11.00
C VAL A 173 -17.35 6.14 -9.73
N THR A 174 -18.23 7.11 -9.73
CA THR A 174 -19.14 7.43 -8.62
C THR A 174 -20.57 7.54 -9.10
N HIS A 175 -21.49 7.38 -8.22
CA HIS A 175 -22.92 7.59 -8.44
C HIS A 175 -23.48 8.73 -7.61
#